data_392f6dba330f716d68ebb4f19b469f1c
#
_entry.id   392f6dba330f716d68ebb4f19b469f1c
#
_cell.length_a   1.000
_cell.length_b   1.000
_cell.length_c   1.000
_cell.angle_alpha   90.00
_cell.angle_beta   90.00
_cell.angle_gamma   90.00
#
_symmetry.space_group_name_H-M   'P 1'
#
loop_
_entity.id
_entity.type
_entity.pdbx_description
1 polymer ?
#
loop_
_entity_poly.entity_id
_entity_poly.type
_entity_poly.pdbx_seq_one_letter_code
_entity_poly.pdbx_strand_id
1 'polypeptide(L)'
;MTNASPTPTRSAERGNAAPTRTLVIEREMPHPPEKIWQALTEGQLIDQWLMKNDFEPVVGHRFNFRSTPVPGWDGVIDAEVLEVEPHARLSYTWCSMGMESVVTWSLTPSGSGTRVRMEQSGFPSEESASYKGAKYGWTNFIGKLEQVIAGVNLP
;
A
#
# COMPACT_ATOMS: atom_id res chain seq x y z
N MET A 1 15.54 37.17 -3.26
CA MET A 1 15.37 36.69 -3.05
C MET A 1 15.18 35.90 -2.60
N THR A 2 15.14 35.85 -2.99
CA THR A 2 14.92 35.09 -2.68
C THR A 2 14.53 34.30 -2.55
N ASN A 3 14.35 34.25 -2.79
CA ASN A 3 13.88 33.44 -2.62
C ASN A 3 13.40 32.66 -2.52
N ALA A 4 13.37 32.67 -2.88
CA ALA A 4 12.84 31.99 -2.70
C ALA A 4 12.39 31.19 -2.58
N SER A 5 12.21 31.20 -2.80
CA SER A 5 11.63 30.52 -2.61
C SER A 5 11.16 29.74 -2.40
N PRO A 6 11.06 29.57 -2.60
CA PRO A 6 10.50 28.94 -2.23
C PRO A 6 9.94 28.13 -1.94
N THR A 7 9.76 28.26 -2.18
CA THR A 7 9.24 27.65 -1.84
C THR A 7 8.84 26.88 -1.49
N PRO A 8 8.76 26.73 -1.55
CA PRO A 8 8.23 26.16 -1.03
C PRO A 8 7.66 25.57 -0.58
N THR A 9 7.44 25.82 -0.74
CA THR A 9 6.98 25.50 -0.20
C THR A 9 6.25 25.08 -0.04
N ARG A 10 5.88 24.97 -0.38
CA ARG A 10 5.20 24.71 0.05
C ARG A 10 4.76 23.99 0.44
N SER A 11 4.77 23.86 0.36
CA SER A 11 4.41 23.41 0.97
C SER A 11 4.44 23.47 1.81
N ALA A 12 4.85 23.95 1.77
CA ALA A 12 4.98 24.10 2.74
C ALA A 12 4.24 24.61 3.22
N GLU A 13 3.82 24.99 2.76
CA GLU A 13 3.18 25.29 3.32
C GLU A 13 2.50 24.57 4.02
N ARG A 14 2.15 24.06 3.81
CA ARG A 14 1.89 23.31 4.72
C ARG A 14 2.92 23.13 5.56
N GLY A 15 3.73 23.86 5.47
CA GLY A 15 4.98 23.73 6.04
C GLY A 15 5.03 23.50 7.52
N ASN A 16 3.93 23.50 8.19
CA ASN A 16 3.92 23.26 9.62
C ASN A 16 3.76 21.81 9.99
N ALA A 17 3.51 20.97 9.00
CA ALA A 17 3.38 19.53 9.28
C ALA A 17 4.74 18.96 9.65
N ALA A 18 4.77 18.13 10.69
CA ALA A 18 5.98 17.41 11.03
C ALA A 18 6.30 16.43 9.91
N PRO A 19 7.58 16.13 9.67
CA PRO A 19 7.94 15.12 8.69
C PRO A 19 7.34 13.77 9.06
N THR A 20 6.86 13.04 8.07
CA THR A 20 6.34 11.71 8.29
C THR A 20 7.38 10.68 7.89
N ARG A 21 7.15 9.43 8.31
CA ARG A 21 8.02 8.31 8.00
C ARG A 21 7.32 7.35 7.07
N THR A 22 8.08 6.64 6.28
CA THR A 22 7.59 5.65 5.32
C THR A 22 8.07 4.28 5.75
N LEU A 23 7.12 3.36 5.83
CA LEU A 23 7.43 1.95 6.03
C LEU A 23 7.69 1.33 4.66
N VAL A 24 8.79 0.60 4.51
CA VAL A 24 9.15 -0.05 3.26
C VAL A 24 9.42 -1.52 3.52
N ILE A 25 8.81 -2.39 2.72
CA ILE A 25 9.08 -3.82 2.75
C ILE A 25 9.34 -4.27 1.33
N GLU A 26 10.46 -4.97 1.10
CA GLU A 26 10.81 -5.51 -0.21
C GLU A 26 10.95 -7.01 -0.14
N ARG A 27 10.54 -7.68 -1.21
CA ARG A 27 10.67 -9.13 -1.34
C ARG A 27 11.01 -9.49 -2.78
N GLU A 28 11.92 -10.45 -2.95
CA GLU A 28 12.14 -11.08 -4.24
C GLU A 28 11.15 -12.23 -4.33
N MET A 29 10.33 -12.23 -5.37
CA MET A 29 9.34 -13.30 -5.56
C MET A 29 9.62 -14.00 -6.88
N PRO A 30 9.64 -15.35 -6.88
CA PRO A 30 9.98 -16.12 -8.11
C PRO A 30 8.78 -16.24 -9.04
N HIS A 31 8.18 -15.12 -9.41
CA HIS A 31 6.98 -15.06 -10.24
C HIS A 31 7.07 -13.84 -11.16
N PRO A 32 6.46 -13.89 -12.37
CA PRO A 32 6.48 -12.73 -13.26
C PRO A 32 5.57 -11.62 -12.74
N PRO A 33 5.85 -10.37 -13.14
CA PRO A 33 5.04 -9.24 -12.66
C PRO A 33 3.55 -9.38 -12.95
N GLU A 34 3.18 -9.99 -14.07
CA GLU A 34 1.77 -10.17 -14.44
C GLU A 34 1.02 -10.98 -13.41
N LYS A 35 1.68 -12.02 -12.89
CA LYS A 35 1.07 -12.90 -11.90
C LYS A 35 0.89 -12.20 -10.57
N ILE A 36 1.88 -11.43 -10.16
CA ILE A 36 1.82 -10.65 -8.93
C ILE A 36 0.76 -9.56 -9.05
N TRP A 37 0.72 -8.88 -10.22
CA TRP A 37 -0.26 -7.84 -10.48
C TRP A 37 -1.68 -8.36 -10.32
N GLN A 38 -1.93 -9.57 -10.80
CA GLN A 38 -3.24 -10.19 -10.69
C GLN A 38 -3.66 -10.29 -9.21
N ALA A 39 -2.75 -10.75 -8.36
CA ALA A 39 -3.03 -10.89 -6.92
C ALA A 39 -3.23 -9.53 -6.23
N LEU A 40 -2.64 -8.46 -6.77
CA LEU A 40 -2.76 -7.12 -6.20
C LEU A 40 -4.01 -6.39 -6.68
N THR A 41 -4.64 -6.83 -7.78
CA THR A 41 -5.70 -6.03 -8.40
C THR A 41 -7.03 -6.77 -8.57
N GLU A 42 -7.08 -8.06 -8.35
CA GLU A 42 -8.36 -8.79 -8.40
C GLU A 42 -8.91 -8.92 -6.99
N GLY A 43 -10.12 -8.38 -6.80
CA GLY A 43 -10.71 -8.33 -5.47
C GLY A 43 -10.83 -9.67 -4.78
N GLN A 44 -11.14 -10.73 -5.54
CA GLN A 44 -11.24 -12.08 -4.97
C GLN A 44 -9.89 -12.56 -4.45
N LEU A 45 -8.80 -12.19 -5.11
CA LEU A 45 -7.47 -12.58 -4.66
C LEU A 45 -7.03 -11.71 -3.48
N ILE A 46 -7.32 -10.41 -3.53
CA ILE A 46 -7.01 -9.51 -2.43
C ILE A 46 -7.68 -9.99 -1.13
N ASP A 47 -8.89 -10.51 -1.24
CA ASP A 47 -9.60 -11.05 -0.08
C ASP A 47 -8.82 -12.19 0.58
N GLN A 48 -8.07 -12.96 -0.19
CA GLN A 48 -7.36 -14.12 0.32
C GLN A 48 -6.08 -13.78 1.07
N TRP A 49 -5.46 -12.64 0.78
CA TRP A 49 -4.20 -12.29 1.45
C TRP A 49 -4.31 -11.02 2.29
N LEU A 50 -5.30 -10.18 2.06
CA LEU A 50 -5.42 -8.91 2.76
C LEU A 50 -6.74 -8.83 3.53
N MET A 51 -7.82 -8.42 2.88
CA MET A 51 -9.12 -8.22 3.52
C MET A 51 -10.22 -8.23 2.47
N LYS A 52 -11.44 -8.39 2.90
CA LYS A 52 -12.60 -8.18 2.03
C LYS A 52 -12.56 -6.76 1.48
N ASN A 53 -13.01 -6.59 0.25
CA ASN A 53 -12.87 -5.31 -0.43
C ASN A 53 -13.81 -5.22 -1.62
N ASP A 54 -13.93 -4.00 -2.15
CA ASP A 54 -14.61 -3.74 -3.41
C ASP A 54 -13.67 -2.96 -4.34
N PHE A 55 -12.40 -3.36 -4.36
CA PHE A 55 -11.36 -2.74 -5.16
C PHE A 55 -11.63 -2.88 -6.66
N GLU A 56 -11.32 -1.83 -7.42
CA GLU A 56 -11.24 -1.86 -8.88
C GLU A 56 -10.02 -1.05 -9.30
N PRO A 57 -9.26 -1.52 -10.28
CA PRO A 57 -8.02 -0.84 -10.70
C PRO A 57 -8.31 0.37 -11.59
N VAL A 58 -9.04 1.33 -11.06
CA VAL A 58 -9.44 2.53 -11.78
C VAL A 58 -9.09 3.73 -10.92
N VAL A 59 -8.29 4.66 -11.45
CA VAL A 59 -7.90 5.87 -10.72
C VAL A 59 -9.16 6.63 -10.31
N GLY A 60 -9.21 7.04 -9.07
CA GLY A 60 -10.35 7.74 -8.50
C GLY A 60 -11.41 6.86 -7.88
N HIS A 61 -11.32 5.53 -8.08
CA HIS A 61 -12.29 4.62 -7.48
C HIS A 61 -12.13 4.62 -5.97
N ARG A 62 -13.23 4.85 -5.27
CA ARG A 62 -13.26 4.82 -3.80
C ARG A 62 -13.81 3.49 -3.33
N PHE A 63 -13.16 2.93 -2.33
CA PHE A 63 -13.52 1.62 -1.82
C PHE A 63 -13.07 1.50 -0.37
N ASN A 64 -13.33 0.36 0.25
CA ASN A 64 -12.75 0.10 1.56
C ASN A 64 -12.32 -1.36 1.68
N PHE A 65 -11.37 -1.56 2.57
CA PHE A 65 -11.02 -2.89 3.06
C PHE A 65 -11.78 -3.11 4.36
N ARG A 66 -12.27 -4.33 4.55
CA ARG A 66 -13.10 -4.64 5.71
C ARG A 66 -12.61 -5.91 6.38
N SER A 67 -12.48 -5.82 7.69
CA SER A 67 -12.08 -6.94 8.52
C SER A 67 -13.00 -6.99 9.73
N THR A 68 -12.81 -7.98 10.60
CA THR A 68 -13.62 -8.11 11.80
C THR A 68 -13.30 -6.96 12.75
N PRO A 69 -14.31 -6.22 13.22
CA PRO A 69 -14.07 -5.16 14.19
C PRO A 69 -13.48 -5.71 15.48
N VAL A 70 -12.63 -4.91 16.10
CA VAL A 70 -12.04 -5.23 17.40
C VAL A 70 -12.15 -3.98 18.28
N PRO A 71 -11.95 -4.09 19.59
CA PRO A 71 -11.99 -2.90 20.44
C PRO A 71 -11.01 -1.84 19.94
N GLY A 72 -11.52 -0.61 19.74
CA GLY A 72 -10.73 0.50 19.24
C GLY A 72 -10.62 0.63 17.74
N TRP A 73 -11.21 -0.31 16.99
CA TRP A 73 -11.17 -0.24 15.53
C TRP A 73 -12.45 -0.86 14.94
N ASP A 74 -13.11 -0.13 14.05
CA ASP A 74 -14.37 -0.57 13.45
C ASP A 74 -14.19 -1.59 12.32
N GLY A 75 -12.96 -1.95 11.99
CA GLY A 75 -12.69 -2.94 10.96
C GLY A 75 -12.66 -2.39 9.55
N VAL A 76 -12.70 -1.09 9.38
CA VAL A 76 -12.82 -0.46 8.05
C VAL A 76 -11.60 0.40 7.76
N ILE A 77 -11.07 0.25 6.54
CA ILE A 77 -10.01 1.11 6.01
C ILE A 77 -10.55 1.74 4.75
N ASP A 78 -10.67 3.05 4.73
CA ASP A 78 -11.15 3.79 3.55
C ASP A 78 -9.98 4.06 2.61
N ALA A 79 -10.24 3.94 1.31
CA ALA A 79 -9.19 4.04 0.31
C ALA A 79 -9.72 4.66 -0.98
N GLU A 80 -8.79 5.24 -1.72
CA GLU A 80 -9.05 5.74 -3.06
C GLU A 80 -7.86 5.41 -3.94
N VAL A 81 -8.12 4.88 -5.13
CA VAL A 81 -7.04 4.52 -6.06
C VAL A 81 -6.43 5.80 -6.63
N LEU A 82 -5.12 5.93 -6.51
CA LEU A 82 -4.38 7.10 -6.97
C LEU A 82 -3.63 6.85 -8.26
N GLU A 83 -3.08 5.65 -8.44
CA GLU A 83 -2.23 5.36 -9.58
C GLU A 83 -2.38 3.90 -9.98
N VAL A 84 -2.54 3.66 -11.27
CA VAL A 84 -2.59 2.30 -11.83
C VAL A 84 -1.70 2.27 -13.07
N GLU A 85 -0.58 1.58 -12.96
CA GLU A 85 0.32 1.36 -14.08
C GLU A 85 0.49 -0.14 -14.18
N PRO A 86 -0.22 -0.79 -15.11
CA PRO A 86 -0.29 -2.26 -15.13
C PRO A 86 1.09 -2.91 -15.09
N HIS A 87 1.20 -3.91 -14.22
CA HIS A 87 2.39 -4.72 -14.02
C HIS A 87 3.59 -3.97 -13.44
N ALA A 88 3.42 -2.69 -13.07
CA ALA A 88 4.53 -1.88 -12.61
C ALA A 88 4.23 -1.15 -11.30
N ARG A 89 3.06 -0.50 -11.18
CA ARG A 89 2.85 0.38 -10.05
C ARG A 89 1.38 0.54 -9.71
N LEU A 90 1.06 0.44 -8.43
CA LEU A 90 -0.30 0.60 -7.90
C LEU A 90 -0.22 1.41 -6.62
N SER A 91 -1.07 2.43 -6.50
CA SER A 91 -1.06 3.27 -5.32
C SER A 91 -2.48 3.61 -4.93
N TYR A 92 -2.76 3.61 -3.62
CA TYR A 92 -4.06 4.02 -3.09
C TYR A 92 -3.89 4.59 -1.69
N THR A 93 -4.85 5.41 -1.28
CA THR A 93 -4.86 5.93 0.08
C THR A 93 -5.28 4.80 1.03
N TRP A 94 -4.90 4.96 2.29
CA TRP A 94 -5.16 3.97 3.33
C TRP A 94 -5.45 4.75 4.60
N CYS A 95 -6.74 4.94 4.88
CA CYS A 95 -7.17 5.82 5.96
C CYS A 95 -7.91 5.02 7.01
N SER A 96 -7.43 5.06 8.24
CA SER A 96 -8.00 4.29 9.33
C SER A 96 -7.61 4.95 10.65
N MET A 97 -8.55 4.96 11.59
CA MET A 97 -8.30 5.41 12.96
C MET A 97 -7.71 6.83 13.00
N GLY A 98 -8.20 7.70 12.12
CA GLY A 98 -7.76 9.09 12.08
C GLY A 98 -6.42 9.31 11.41
N MET A 99 -5.77 8.27 10.93
CA MET A 99 -4.50 8.39 10.22
C MET A 99 -4.72 8.26 8.73
N GLU A 100 -4.20 9.22 7.96
CA GLU A 100 -4.21 9.16 6.50
C GLU A 100 -2.83 8.75 6.01
N SER A 101 -2.80 7.76 5.14
CA SER A 101 -1.55 7.27 4.60
C SER A 101 -1.74 6.87 3.14
N VAL A 102 -0.64 6.55 2.48
CA VAL A 102 -0.64 6.11 1.09
C VAL A 102 0.16 4.82 0.99
N VAL A 103 -0.44 3.81 0.37
CA VAL A 103 0.23 2.54 0.11
C VAL A 103 0.59 2.50 -1.37
N THR A 104 1.85 2.18 -1.66
CA THR A 104 2.34 2.08 -3.03
C THR A 104 3.03 0.75 -3.23
N TRP A 105 2.62 0.03 -4.27
CA TRP A 105 3.24 -1.21 -4.71
C TRP A 105 4.03 -0.93 -5.97
N SER A 106 5.30 -1.36 -6.00
CA SER A 106 6.15 -1.24 -7.18
C SER A 106 6.68 -2.62 -7.53
N LEU A 107 6.57 -2.99 -8.81
CA LEU A 107 7.02 -4.28 -9.32
C LEU A 107 8.14 -4.03 -10.31
N THR A 108 9.30 -4.64 -10.07
CA THR A 108 10.46 -4.48 -10.93
C THR A 108 10.95 -5.88 -11.32
N PRO A 109 11.01 -6.20 -12.61
CA PRO A 109 11.57 -7.49 -13.04
C PRO A 109 12.97 -7.66 -12.46
N SER A 110 13.26 -8.85 -11.95
CA SER A 110 14.52 -9.14 -11.27
C SER A 110 14.87 -10.59 -11.55
N GLY A 111 15.88 -10.82 -12.40
CA GLY A 111 16.21 -12.18 -12.83
C GLY A 111 15.02 -12.83 -13.51
N SER A 112 14.65 -14.01 -13.05
CA SER A 112 13.48 -14.72 -13.56
C SER A 112 12.21 -14.40 -12.76
N GLY A 113 12.29 -13.50 -11.78
CA GLY A 113 11.15 -13.15 -10.94
C GLY A 113 10.92 -11.66 -10.89
N THR A 114 10.43 -11.19 -9.75
CA THR A 114 10.05 -9.80 -9.57
C THR A 114 10.47 -9.33 -8.18
N ARG A 115 11.03 -8.12 -8.13
CA ARG A 115 11.19 -7.43 -6.84
C ARG A 115 9.91 -6.68 -6.55
N VAL A 116 9.29 -7.02 -5.44
CA VAL A 116 8.06 -6.39 -4.99
C VAL A 116 8.40 -5.45 -3.85
N ARG A 117 8.03 -4.18 -4.00
CA ARG A 117 8.26 -3.17 -2.98
C ARG A 117 6.92 -2.60 -2.55
N MET A 118 6.65 -2.65 -1.25
CA MET A 118 5.47 -2.01 -0.66
C MET A 118 5.95 -0.85 0.19
N GLU A 119 5.32 0.31 0.01
CA GLU A 119 5.60 1.50 0.81
C GLU A 119 4.31 1.99 1.40
N GLN A 120 4.32 2.32 2.69
CA GLN A 120 3.22 3.02 3.31
C GLN A 120 3.78 4.27 3.97
N SER A 121 3.35 5.44 3.51
CA SER A 121 3.81 6.72 4.00
C SER A 121 2.76 7.35 4.90
N GLY A 122 3.19 8.28 5.77
CA GLY A 122 2.28 9.05 6.59
C GLY A 122 2.37 8.75 8.08
N PHE A 123 3.32 7.93 8.51
CA PHE A 123 3.47 7.61 9.94
C PHE A 123 4.15 8.78 10.66
N PRO A 124 3.71 9.07 11.90
CA PRO A 124 4.34 10.15 12.67
C PRO A 124 5.78 9.86 13.06
N SER A 125 6.12 8.58 13.33
CA SER A 125 7.49 8.21 13.64
C SER A 125 7.62 6.69 13.58
N GLU A 126 8.86 6.21 13.52
CA GLU A 126 9.13 4.77 13.55
C GLU A 126 8.88 4.18 14.94
N GLU A 127 8.81 5.03 15.95
CA GLU A 127 8.53 4.60 17.32
C GLU A 127 7.04 4.50 17.60
N SER A 128 6.19 5.02 16.71
CA SER A 128 4.75 5.04 16.95
C SER A 128 4.16 3.63 16.93
N ALA A 129 3.08 3.45 17.68
CA ALA A 129 2.35 2.19 17.68
C ALA A 129 1.79 1.88 16.29
N SER A 130 1.36 2.91 15.55
CA SER A 130 0.83 2.71 14.21
C SER A 130 1.89 2.17 13.26
N TYR A 131 3.12 2.68 13.32
CA TYR A 131 4.21 2.19 12.47
C TYR A 131 4.56 0.72 12.82
N LYS A 132 4.73 0.45 14.11
CA LYS A 132 5.10 -0.91 14.54
C LYS A 132 4.01 -1.92 14.23
N GLY A 133 2.75 -1.53 14.44
CA GLY A 133 1.63 -2.39 14.10
C GLY A 133 1.52 -2.65 12.61
N ALA A 134 1.73 -1.62 11.80
CA ALA A 134 1.70 -1.77 10.34
C ALA A 134 2.82 -2.67 9.86
N LYS A 135 4.02 -2.52 10.42
CA LYS A 135 5.14 -3.37 10.04
C LYS A 135 4.85 -4.84 10.31
N TYR A 136 4.29 -5.12 11.48
CA TYR A 136 3.90 -6.49 11.82
C TYR A 136 2.82 -7.00 10.89
N GLY A 137 1.77 -6.20 10.67
CA GLY A 137 0.65 -6.60 9.83
C GLY A 137 1.06 -6.81 8.37
N TRP A 138 1.83 -5.90 7.81
CA TRP A 138 2.26 -6.03 6.41
C TRP A 138 3.19 -7.21 6.21
N THR A 139 4.06 -7.51 7.17
CA THR A 139 4.92 -8.69 7.07
C THR A 139 4.07 -9.95 6.95
N ASN A 140 3.00 -10.05 7.73
CA ASN A 140 2.09 -11.18 7.66
C ASN A 140 1.29 -11.19 6.37
N PHE A 141 0.76 -10.04 5.93
CA PHE A 141 -0.01 -9.95 4.70
C PHE A 141 0.84 -10.33 3.49
N ILE A 142 2.08 -9.85 3.43
CA ILE A 142 2.95 -10.15 2.30
C ILE A 142 3.31 -11.63 2.26
N GLY A 143 3.45 -12.27 3.43
CA GLY A 143 3.62 -13.71 3.47
C GLY A 143 2.44 -14.46 2.88
N LYS A 144 1.21 -14.01 3.17
CA LYS A 144 0.01 -14.60 2.57
C LYS A 144 -0.07 -14.28 1.09
N LEU A 145 0.35 -13.08 0.69
CA LEU A 145 0.38 -12.69 -0.72
C LEU A 145 1.25 -13.66 -1.51
N GLU A 146 2.42 -14.00 -0.99
CA GLU A 146 3.30 -14.97 -1.66
C GLU A 146 2.60 -16.31 -1.87
N GLN A 147 1.85 -16.78 -0.87
CA GLN A 147 1.11 -18.03 -0.98
C GLN A 147 0.01 -17.96 -2.02
N VAL A 148 -0.71 -16.84 -2.06
CA VAL A 148 -1.78 -16.65 -3.05
C VAL A 148 -1.19 -16.62 -4.46
N ILE A 149 -0.09 -15.89 -4.64
CA ILE A 149 0.56 -15.79 -5.95
C ILE A 149 0.98 -17.18 -6.45
N ALA A 150 1.53 -18.00 -5.56
CA ALA A 150 1.97 -19.34 -5.94
C ALA A 150 0.81 -20.19 -6.48
N GLY A 151 -0.42 -19.92 -6.05
CA GLY A 151 -1.60 -20.64 -6.51
C GLY A 151 -2.30 -20.01 -7.71
N VAL A 152 -1.85 -18.84 -8.19
CA VAL A 152 -2.48 -18.19 -9.33
C VAL A 152 -2.02 -18.83 -10.63
N ASN A 153 -2.97 -19.07 -11.52
CA ASN A 153 -2.68 -19.60 -12.85
C ASN A 153 -2.93 -18.48 -13.86
N LEU A 154 -1.89 -18.17 -14.65
CA LEU A 154 -2.06 -17.23 -15.75
C LEU A 154 -2.81 -17.90 -16.89
N PRO A 155 -3.68 -17.15 -17.59
CA PRO A 155 -4.42 -17.71 -18.73
C PRO A 155 -3.50 -18.06 -19.90
#